data_68cd3e2c6eca40b51e6d0bc435666755
#
_entry.id   68cd3e2c6eca40b51e6d0bc435666755
#
_cell.length_a   1.000
_cell.length_b   1.000
_cell.length_c   1.000
_cell.angle_alpha   90.00
_cell.angle_beta   90.00
_cell.angle_gamma   90.00
#
_symmetry.space_group_name_H-M   'P 1'
#
loop_
_entity.id
_entity.type
_entity.pdbx_description
1 polymer ?
#
loop_
_entity_poly.entity_id
_entity_poly.type
_entity_poly.pdbx_seq_one_letter_code
_entity_poly.pdbx_strand_id
1 'polypeptide(L)'
;MRMNDKLSIGTGRDREAAPDIRTEVRTDTIRAYLKKKLRSDQILSDKIDGKYLSDAMGRRKGAAALVVFPESAAEVSFIMRSAWENELPVTPRGAGTNLTGATVPDGGIVLDLSRMNRILEFDPDTFTATVEPGVLLADFQSYVEEKGYFY
;
A
#
# COMPACT_ATOMS: atom_id res chain seq x y z
N MET A 1 -36.69 -43.36 5.58
CA MET A 1 -36.08 -42.37 6.48
C MET A 1 -35.16 -41.52 5.61
N ARG A 2 -35.64 -40.32 5.24
CA ARG A 2 -34.93 -39.42 4.31
C ARG A 2 -34.21 -38.37 5.14
N MET A 3 -32.90 -38.28 5.03
CA MET A 3 -32.15 -37.17 5.54
C MET A 3 -31.55 -36.42 4.35
N ASN A 4 -32.15 -35.28 4.02
CA ASN A 4 -31.66 -34.26 3.10
C ASN A 4 -31.35 -33.02 3.94
N ASP A 5 -30.12 -32.91 4.46
CA ASP A 5 -29.62 -31.64 5.01
C ASP A 5 -28.83 -30.95 3.93
N LYS A 6 -29.48 -29.96 3.29
CA LYS A 6 -28.82 -28.98 2.45
C LYS A 6 -28.07 -28.00 3.33
N LEU A 7 -26.76 -28.11 3.41
CA LEU A 7 -25.93 -27.03 3.91
C LEU A 7 -26.07 -25.82 2.94
N SER A 8 -26.84 -24.86 3.36
CA SER A 8 -26.88 -23.53 2.74
C SER A 8 -25.59 -22.80 3.13
N ILE A 9 -24.62 -22.76 2.22
CA ILE A 9 -23.49 -21.85 2.36
C ILE A 9 -24.03 -20.45 2.07
N GLY A 10 -24.23 -19.67 3.13
CA GLY A 10 -24.63 -18.30 3.04
C GLY A 10 -23.61 -17.49 2.26
N THR A 11 -24.02 -17.00 1.10
CA THR A 11 -23.31 -15.97 0.35
C THR A 11 -23.23 -14.73 1.24
N GLY A 12 -22.02 -14.47 1.77
CA GLY A 12 -21.74 -13.22 2.48
C GLY A 12 -22.05 -12.05 1.56
N ARG A 13 -23.12 -11.35 1.88
CA ARG A 13 -23.45 -10.07 1.26
C ARG A 13 -22.33 -9.12 1.64
N ASP A 14 -21.68 -8.57 0.62
CA ASP A 14 -20.79 -7.43 0.74
C ASP A 14 -21.59 -6.30 1.43
N ARG A 15 -21.42 -6.17 2.71
CA ARG A 15 -21.86 -4.99 3.44
C ARG A 15 -20.77 -3.96 3.21
N GLU A 16 -21.00 -3.08 2.26
CA GLU A 16 -20.34 -1.78 2.21
C GLU A 16 -20.68 -1.06 3.52
N ALA A 17 -19.79 -1.22 4.50
CA ALA A 17 -19.94 -0.55 5.79
C ALA A 17 -19.80 0.95 5.51
N ALA A 18 -20.84 1.72 5.80
CA ALA A 18 -20.75 3.18 5.78
C ALA A 18 -19.57 3.60 6.67
N PRO A 19 -18.72 4.52 6.21
CA PRO A 19 -17.56 4.95 6.97
C PRO A 19 -18.01 5.52 8.32
N ASP A 20 -17.33 5.11 9.38
CA ASP A 20 -17.56 5.65 10.73
C ASP A 20 -17.17 7.15 10.72
N ILE A 21 -18.09 8.01 11.13
CA ILE A 21 -17.91 9.48 11.20
C ILE A 21 -16.60 9.85 11.93
N ARG A 22 -16.20 9.06 12.92
CA ARG A 22 -14.91 9.27 13.62
C ARG A 22 -13.71 9.03 12.72
N THR A 23 -13.79 8.06 11.84
CA THR A 23 -12.74 7.76 10.85
C THR A 23 -12.66 8.85 9.79
N GLU A 24 -13.77 9.40 9.33
CA GLU A 24 -13.80 10.52 8.37
C GLU A 24 -13.16 11.78 8.96
N VAL A 25 -13.55 12.17 10.19
CA VAL A 25 -12.97 13.34 10.86
C VAL A 25 -11.47 13.19 11.09
N ARG A 26 -11.01 12.01 11.48
CA ARG A 26 -9.58 11.70 11.64
C ARG A 26 -8.84 11.80 10.30
N THR A 27 -9.45 11.30 9.23
CA THR A 27 -8.88 11.35 7.88
C THR A 27 -8.70 12.76 7.38
N ASP A 28 -9.68 13.63 7.56
CA ASP A 28 -9.58 15.04 7.16
C ASP A 28 -8.51 15.78 7.95
N THR A 29 -8.42 15.49 9.24
CA THR A 29 -7.39 16.07 10.11
C THR A 29 -5.99 15.68 9.65
N ILE A 30 -5.75 14.38 9.41
CA ILE A 30 -4.44 13.89 8.96
C ILE A 30 -4.11 14.39 7.55
N ARG A 31 -5.09 14.44 6.64
CA ARG A 31 -4.90 14.99 5.29
C ARG A 31 -4.44 16.44 5.34
N ALA A 32 -5.07 17.27 6.16
CA ALA A 32 -4.67 18.65 6.35
C ALA A 32 -3.26 18.77 6.96
N TYR A 33 -2.91 17.87 7.87
CA TYR A 33 -1.58 17.82 8.48
C TYR A 33 -0.50 17.39 7.49
N LEU A 34 -0.76 16.34 6.70
CA LEU A 34 0.16 15.85 5.69
C LEU A 34 0.47 16.91 4.62
N LYS A 35 -0.51 17.72 4.22
CA LYS A 35 -0.34 18.83 3.27
C LYS A 35 0.63 19.92 3.74
N LYS A 36 1.02 19.93 5.00
CA LYS A 36 2.04 20.88 5.51
C LYS A 36 3.47 20.49 5.10
N LYS A 37 3.70 19.21 4.77
CA LYS A 37 5.03 18.70 4.40
C LYS A 37 5.07 17.97 3.07
N LEU A 38 3.94 17.43 2.61
CA LEU A 38 3.84 16.73 1.35
C LEU A 38 3.18 17.62 0.29
N ARG A 39 3.57 17.47 -0.95
CA ARG A 39 2.94 18.11 -2.09
C ARG A 39 1.55 17.52 -2.35
N SER A 40 0.71 18.26 -3.03
CA SER A 40 -0.66 17.82 -3.35
C SER A 40 -0.70 16.56 -4.24
N ASP A 41 0.30 16.38 -5.12
CA ASP A 41 0.43 15.21 -6.00
C ASP A 41 0.89 13.94 -5.26
N GLN A 42 1.34 14.09 -4.01
CA GLN A 42 1.71 12.98 -3.13
C GLN A 42 0.53 12.44 -2.29
N ILE A 43 -0.65 13.06 -2.38
CA ILE A 43 -1.82 12.69 -1.56
C ILE A 43 -3.04 12.53 -2.47
N LEU A 44 -3.57 11.31 -2.56
CA LEU A 44 -4.79 10.99 -3.26
C LEU A 44 -5.90 10.68 -2.25
N SER A 45 -6.98 11.47 -2.24
CA SER A 45 -8.12 11.31 -1.33
C SER A 45 -9.45 11.11 -2.05
N ASP A 46 -9.52 11.50 -3.32
CA ASP A 46 -10.75 11.44 -4.10
C ASP A 46 -10.61 10.40 -5.21
N LYS A 47 -11.66 9.60 -5.44
CA LYS A 47 -11.72 8.59 -6.51
C LYS A 47 -10.49 7.67 -6.53
N ILE A 48 -10.17 7.09 -5.36
CA ILE A 48 -9.06 6.14 -5.24
C ILE A 48 -9.27 4.98 -6.22
N ASP A 49 -8.31 4.79 -7.12
CA ASP A 49 -8.33 3.71 -8.11
C ASP A 49 -8.34 2.33 -7.42
N GLY A 50 -9.13 1.40 -7.94
CA GLY A 50 -9.27 0.04 -7.42
C GLY A 50 -7.95 -0.73 -7.32
N LYS A 51 -6.93 -0.35 -8.11
CA LYS A 51 -5.59 -0.94 -8.02
C LYS A 51 -4.94 -0.75 -6.64
N TYR A 52 -5.25 0.33 -5.92
CA TYR A 52 -4.76 0.58 -4.57
C TYR A 52 -5.57 -0.15 -3.49
N LEU A 53 -6.73 -0.66 -3.86
CA LEU A 53 -7.68 -1.31 -2.94
C LEU A 53 -7.68 -2.83 -3.06
N SER A 54 -6.85 -3.41 -3.93
CA SER A 54 -6.80 -4.85 -4.16
C SER A 54 -5.36 -5.36 -4.26
N ASP A 55 -5.19 -6.66 -4.11
CA ASP A 55 -3.98 -7.36 -4.52
C ASP A 55 -3.98 -7.67 -6.02
N ALA A 56 -2.91 -8.28 -6.53
CA ALA A 56 -2.79 -8.63 -7.94
C ALA A 56 -3.81 -9.71 -8.41
N MET A 57 -4.38 -10.47 -7.49
CA MET A 57 -5.43 -11.44 -7.81
C MET A 57 -6.81 -10.79 -7.96
N GLY A 58 -7.01 -9.59 -7.40
CA GLY A 58 -8.28 -8.88 -7.44
C GLY A 58 -9.45 -9.58 -6.74
N ARG A 59 -9.17 -10.63 -5.95
CA ARG A 59 -10.21 -11.43 -5.28
C ARG A 59 -10.82 -10.73 -4.08
N ARG A 60 -10.07 -9.84 -3.47
CA ARG A 60 -10.51 -9.04 -2.32
C ARG A 60 -10.38 -7.58 -2.67
N LYS A 61 -11.37 -6.81 -2.26
CA LYS A 61 -11.35 -5.35 -2.33
C LYS A 61 -11.38 -4.82 -0.91
N GLY A 62 -10.43 -3.96 -0.60
CA GLY A 62 -10.40 -3.22 0.64
C GLY A 62 -10.97 -1.81 0.49
N ALA A 63 -10.79 -1.03 1.52
CA ALA A 63 -11.12 0.39 1.55
C ALA A 63 -9.92 1.19 2.07
N ALA A 64 -9.71 2.37 1.56
CA ALA A 64 -8.72 3.32 2.08
C ALA A 64 -9.30 4.73 2.04
N ALA A 65 -8.91 5.55 3.00
CA ALA A 65 -9.27 6.94 3.05
C ALA A 65 -8.30 7.82 2.27
N LEU A 66 -7.01 7.44 2.25
CA LEU A 66 -5.93 8.14 1.56
C LEU A 66 -4.99 7.14 0.89
N VAL A 67 -4.41 7.54 -0.25
CA VAL A 67 -3.17 6.96 -0.78
C VAL A 67 -2.10 8.04 -0.73
N VAL A 68 -0.94 7.71 -0.15
CA VAL A 68 0.15 8.68 0.03
C VAL A 68 1.41 8.13 -0.63
N PHE A 69 2.11 8.97 -1.38
CA PHE A 69 3.29 8.63 -2.19
C PHE A 69 4.54 9.34 -1.65
N PRO A 70 5.21 8.81 -0.63
CA PRO A 70 6.46 9.38 -0.14
C PRO A 70 7.60 9.21 -1.16
N GLU A 71 8.55 10.15 -1.12
CA GLU A 71 9.75 10.15 -1.96
C GLU A 71 11.04 10.01 -1.13
N SER A 72 10.89 9.91 0.21
CA SER A 72 12.02 9.77 1.12
C SER A 72 11.65 9.04 2.42
N ALA A 73 12.65 8.45 3.08
CA ALA A 73 12.49 7.84 4.40
C ALA A 73 11.99 8.87 5.46
N ALA A 74 12.37 10.14 5.32
CA ALA A 74 11.91 11.20 6.21
C ALA A 74 10.40 11.45 6.06
N GLU A 75 9.88 11.40 4.83
CA GLU A 75 8.44 11.51 4.56
C GLU A 75 7.70 10.27 5.06
N VAL A 76 8.24 9.06 4.85
CA VAL A 76 7.66 7.82 5.42
C VAL A 76 7.56 7.94 6.94
N SER A 77 8.63 8.35 7.62
CA SER A 77 8.62 8.54 9.08
C SER A 77 7.56 9.55 9.53
N PHE A 78 7.42 10.65 8.79
CA PHE A 78 6.42 11.67 9.08
C PHE A 78 4.98 11.15 8.90
N ILE A 79 4.71 10.42 7.82
CA ILE A 79 3.40 9.81 7.54
C ILE A 79 3.06 8.77 8.62
N MET A 80 4.01 7.87 8.95
CA MET A 80 3.81 6.83 9.95
C MET A 80 3.52 7.40 11.34
N ARG A 81 4.25 8.45 11.75
CA ARG A 81 3.99 9.15 13.02
C ARG A 81 2.61 9.79 13.02
N SER A 82 2.25 10.47 11.93
CA SER A 82 0.93 11.10 11.79
C SER A 82 -0.21 10.08 11.85
N ALA A 83 -0.04 8.93 11.22
CA ALA A 83 -1.00 7.83 11.26
C ALA A 83 -1.13 7.27 12.69
N TRP A 84 -0.02 7.05 13.37
CA TRP A 84 0.01 6.56 14.75
C TRP A 84 -0.72 7.51 15.71
N GLU A 85 -0.41 8.81 15.66
CA GLU A 85 -1.05 9.83 16.52
C GLU A 85 -2.56 9.95 16.29
N ASN A 86 -3.05 9.56 15.10
CA ASN A 86 -4.46 9.59 14.73
C ASN A 86 -5.13 8.20 14.73
N GLU A 87 -4.41 7.16 15.19
CA GLU A 87 -4.90 5.77 15.23
C GLU A 87 -5.45 5.26 13.89
N LEU A 88 -4.80 5.64 12.79
CA LEU A 88 -5.17 5.19 11.45
C LEU A 88 -4.31 4.00 11.02
N PRO A 89 -4.92 2.93 10.50
CA PRO A 89 -4.17 1.82 9.93
C PRO A 89 -3.39 2.26 8.69
N VAL A 90 -2.21 1.67 8.50
CA VAL A 90 -1.37 1.91 7.31
C VAL A 90 -1.09 0.60 6.61
N THR A 91 -1.40 0.54 5.32
CA THR A 91 -1.10 -0.59 4.45
C THR A 91 0.02 -0.20 3.49
N PRO A 92 1.25 -0.73 3.66
CA PRO A 92 2.34 -0.45 2.74
C PRO A 92 2.14 -1.20 1.42
N ARG A 93 2.54 -0.55 0.32
CA ARG A 93 2.43 -1.08 -1.03
C ARG A 93 3.66 -0.68 -1.86
N GLY A 94 4.31 -1.66 -2.49
CA GLY A 94 5.26 -1.43 -3.58
C GLY A 94 4.53 -1.51 -4.92
N ALA A 95 4.96 -2.39 -5.82
CA ALA A 95 4.33 -2.61 -7.13
C ALA A 95 2.92 -3.25 -7.06
N GLY A 96 2.49 -3.72 -5.89
CA GLY A 96 1.17 -4.31 -5.69
C GLY A 96 1.01 -5.73 -6.25
N THR A 97 2.10 -6.42 -6.51
CA THR A 97 2.13 -7.79 -7.09
C THR A 97 1.84 -8.89 -6.06
N ASN A 98 1.54 -8.54 -4.84
CA ASN A 98 1.18 -9.49 -3.78
C ASN A 98 -0.07 -10.28 -4.13
N LEU A 99 -0.07 -11.59 -3.80
CA LEU A 99 -1.14 -12.54 -4.10
C LEU A 99 -1.92 -12.99 -2.85
N THR A 100 -1.47 -12.59 -1.66
CA THR A 100 -1.97 -13.09 -0.36
C THR A 100 -2.85 -12.11 0.38
N GLY A 101 -3.16 -10.96 -0.23
CA GLY A 101 -4.00 -9.92 0.36
C GLY A 101 -3.27 -8.95 1.29
N ALA A 102 -1.93 -9.03 1.43
CA ALA A 102 -1.18 -8.14 2.32
C ALA A 102 -1.22 -6.66 1.88
N THR A 103 -1.53 -6.38 0.62
CA THR A 103 -1.68 -5.02 0.09
C THR A 103 -3.14 -4.54 0.01
N VAL A 104 -4.08 -5.33 0.52
CA VAL A 104 -5.50 -4.96 0.58
C VAL A 104 -5.74 -4.15 1.84
N PRO A 105 -6.07 -2.86 1.74
CA PRO A 105 -6.24 -2.01 2.90
C PRO A 105 -7.57 -2.29 3.63
N ASP A 106 -7.53 -2.16 4.96
CA ASP A 106 -8.72 -2.20 5.83
C ASP A 106 -8.91 -0.81 6.45
N GLY A 107 -9.31 0.15 5.63
CA GLY A 107 -9.40 1.56 6.02
C GLY A 107 -8.05 2.30 6.00
N GLY A 108 -8.04 3.51 6.54
CA GLY A 108 -6.84 4.32 6.80
C GLY A 108 -6.05 4.72 5.55
N ILE A 109 -4.74 4.50 5.58
CA ILE A 109 -3.79 5.01 4.60
C ILE A 109 -3.14 3.87 3.82
N VAL A 110 -3.17 3.92 2.49
CA VAL A 110 -2.25 3.16 1.64
C VAL A 110 -0.97 3.96 1.49
N LEU A 111 0.15 3.40 1.94
CA LEU A 111 1.48 3.98 1.79
C LEU A 111 2.12 3.39 0.53
N ASP A 112 1.95 4.07 -0.60
CA ASP A 112 2.50 3.64 -1.88
C ASP A 112 3.95 4.10 -2.04
N LEU A 113 4.87 3.15 -2.04
CA LEU A 113 6.31 3.38 -2.04
C LEU A 113 6.92 3.41 -3.45
N SER A 114 6.10 3.42 -4.50
CA SER A 114 6.56 3.35 -5.89
C SER A 114 7.45 4.52 -6.32
N ARG A 115 7.37 5.67 -5.63
CA ARG A 115 8.25 6.83 -5.90
C ARG A 115 9.62 6.73 -5.23
N MET A 116 9.83 5.77 -4.34
CA MET A 116 11.12 5.47 -3.72
C MET A 116 11.75 4.30 -4.49
N ASN A 117 12.29 4.58 -5.68
CA ASN A 117 12.68 3.55 -6.66
C ASN A 117 14.15 3.62 -7.07
N ARG A 118 15.02 4.15 -6.23
CA ARG A 118 16.45 4.24 -6.51
C ARG A 118 17.20 2.99 -6.08
N ILE A 119 18.18 2.58 -6.89
CA ILE A 119 19.23 1.66 -6.47
C ILE A 119 20.31 2.54 -5.81
N LEU A 120 20.50 2.35 -4.50
CA LEU A 120 21.35 3.22 -3.68
C LEU A 120 22.80 2.78 -3.70
N GLU A 121 23.04 1.46 -3.70
CA GLU A 121 24.37 0.87 -3.64
C GLU A 121 24.37 -0.50 -4.32
N PHE A 122 25.46 -0.85 -4.94
CA PHE A 122 25.75 -2.18 -5.44
C PHE A 122 27.20 -2.51 -5.13
N ASP A 123 27.42 -3.55 -4.35
CA ASP A 123 28.73 -4.04 -3.94
C ASP A 123 28.99 -5.39 -4.61
N PRO A 124 29.90 -5.43 -5.63
CA PRO A 124 30.25 -6.65 -6.33
C PRO A 124 31.09 -7.62 -5.48
N ASP A 125 31.81 -7.15 -4.46
CA ASP A 125 32.69 -7.97 -3.66
C ASP A 125 31.88 -8.80 -2.65
N THR A 126 30.79 -8.24 -2.12
CA THR A 126 29.89 -8.91 -1.19
C THR A 126 28.62 -9.46 -1.83
N PHE A 127 28.41 -9.23 -3.13
CA PHE A 127 27.20 -9.60 -3.86
C PHE A 127 25.92 -9.03 -3.24
N THR A 128 25.98 -7.81 -2.76
CA THR A 128 24.83 -7.14 -2.14
C THR A 128 24.43 -5.88 -2.88
N ALA A 129 23.17 -5.52 -2.73
CA ALA A 129 22.67 -4.23 -3.19
C ALA A 129 21.73 -3.63 -2.14
N THR A 130 21.81 -2.30 -1.99
CA THR A 130 20.85 -1.52 -1.21
C THR A 130 19.92 -0.80 -2.18
N VAL A 131 18.63 -1.08 -2.07
CA VAL A 131 17.62 -0.51 -2.96
C VAL A 131 16.48 0.11 -2.14
N GLU A 132 15.79 1.09 -2.71
CA GLU A 132 14.56 1.61 -2.15
C GLU A 132 13.39 0.65 -2.41
N PRO A 133 12.34 0.67 -1.57
CA PRO A 133 11.26 -0.34 -1.59
C PRO A 133 10.35 -0.30 -2.81
N GLY A 134 10.42 0.74 -3.63
CA GLY A 134 9.66 0.90 -4.87
C GLY A 134 10.42 0.44 -6.13
N VAL A 135 11.67 -0.04 -5.99
CA VAL A 135 12.42 -0.59 -7.13
C VAL A 135 11.70 -1.82 -7.67
N LEU A 136 11.44 -1.86 -8.96
CA LEU A 136 10.87 -3.03 -9.62
C LEU A 136 11.95 -4.10 -9.78
N LEU A 137 11.58 -5.35 -9.56
CA LEU A 137 12.50 -6.48 -9.68
C LEU A 137 13.13 -6.56 -11.07
N ALA A 138 12.34 -6.31 -12.13
CA ALA A 138 12.84 -6.32 -13.52
C ALA A 138 13.89 -5.24 -13.76
N ASP A 139 13.70 -4.03 -13.20
CA ASP A 139 14.67 -2.94 -13.34
C ASP A 139 15.97 -3.27 -12.59
N PHE A 140 15.84 -3.90 -11.41
CA PHE A 140 17.00 -4.35 -10.65
C PHE A 140 17.76 -5.47 -11.37
N GLN A 141 17.05 -6.44 -11.93
CA GLN A 141 17.67 -7.52 -12.74
C GLN A 141 18.46 -6.94 -13.92
N SER A 142 17.85 -6.07 -14.70
CA SER A 142 18.53 -5.41 -15.83
C SER A 142 19.78 -4.64 -15.37
N TYR A 143 19.68 -3.92 -14.27
CA TYR A 143 20.80 -3.16 -13.71
C TYR A 143 22.00 -4.04 -13.32
N VAL A 144 21.77 -5.21 -12.70
CA VAL A 144 22.87 -6.10 -12.31
C VAL A 144 23.40 -6.92 -13.48
N GLU A 145 22.55 -7.28 -14.45
CA GLU A 145 22.95 -7.97 -15.69
C GLU A 145 23.87 -7.12 -16.55
N GLU A 146 23.62 -5.80 -16.69
CA GLU A 146 24.52 -4.85 -17.35
C GLU A 146 25.92 -4.79 -16.72
N LYS A 147 26.06 -5.21 -15.45
CA LYS A 147 27.31 -5.28 -14.70
C LYS A 147 27.95 -6.67 -14.71
N GLY A 148 27.32 -7.63 -15.41
CA GLY A 148 27.79 -9.01 -15.51
C GLY A 148 27.39 -9.91 -14.34
N TYR A 149 26.38 -9.52 -13.57
CA TYR A 149 25.83 -10.30 -12.45
C TYR A 149 24.44 -10.80 -12.76
N PHE A 150 23.97 -11.76 -12.00
CA PHE A 150 22.63 -12.34 -12.10
C PHE A 150 21.94 -12.29 -10.74
N TYR A 151 20.62 -11.99 -10.75
CA TYR A 151 19.78 -11.97 -9.56
C TYR A 151 18.55 -12.85 -9.76
#